data_56c901b52c34fff8fc74bc94d53f7613
#
_entry.id   56c901b52c34fff8fc74bc94d53f7613
#
_cell.length_a   1.000
_cell.length_b   1.000
_cell.length_c   1.000
_cell.angle_alpha   90.00
_cell.angle_beta   90.00
_cell.angle_gamma   90.00
#
_symmetry.space_group_name_H-M   'P 1'
#
loop_
_entity.id
_entity.type
_entity.pdbx_description
1 polymer ?
#
loop_
_entity_poly.entity_id
_entity_poly.type
_entity_poly.pdbx_seq_one_letter_code
_entity_poly.pdbx_strand_id
1 'polypeptide(L)'
;MKRIVVVDDSPAFCALWSNFIGERYADVARVEAYSHPYDALPKIDDTIDLLIVDLEMPGMDGKKFVEYARQKGVPASHIVVTSSHSSEELHERFRIGETIAVINKTDPRQQEAFLMILDSVVRRKAEG
;
A
#
# COMPACT_ATOMS: atom_id res chain seq x y z
N MET A 1 16.81 -5.37 -3.10
CA MET A 1 15.48 -5.19 -3.72
C MET A 1 14.56 -4.43 -2.82
N LYS A 2 13.72 -3.59 -3.39
CA LYS A 2 12.64 -2.95 -2.64
C LYS A 2 11.60 -3.98 -2.23
N ARG A 3 11.09 -3.87 -1.03
CA ARG A 3 10.05 -4.75 -0.53
C ARG A 3 8.70 -4.00 -0.53
N ILE A 4 7.76 -4.50 -1.34
CA ILE A 4 6.43 -3.93 -1.46
C ILE A 4 5.42 -4.94 -0.93
N VAL A 5 4.59 -4.51 0.01
CA VAL A 5 3.56 -5.36 0.62
C VAL A 5 2.19 -4.80 0.30
N VAL A 6 1.31 -5.65 -0.25
CA VAL A 6 -0.07 -5.30 -0.57
C VAL A 6 -1.00 -6.09 0.34
N VAL A 7 -1.89 -5.38 1.03
CA VAL A 7 -2.92 -6.00 1.88
C VAL A 7 -4.27 -5.53 1.38
N ASP A 8 -5.00 -6.41 0.73
CA ASP A 8 -6.30 -6.12 0.11
C ASP A 8 -7.15 -7.38 0.15
N ASP A 9 -8.37 -7.29 0.68
CA ASP A 9 -9.26 -8.45 0.79
C ASP A 9 -9.75 -8.99 -0.55
N SER A 10 -9.53 -8.25 -1.63
CA SER A 10 -9.86 -8.69 -2.99
C SER A 10 -8.69 -9.45 -3.60
N PRO A 11 -8.81 -10.78 -3.83
CA PRO A 11 -7.76 -11.53 -4.53
C PRO A 11 -7.46 -10.97 -5.93
N ALA A 12 -8.48 -10.40 -6.58
CA ALA A 12 -8.30 -9.78 -7.90
C ALA A 12 -7.37 -8.58 -7.85
N PHE A 13 -7.51 -7.70 -6.86
CA PHE A 13 -6.61 -6.56 -6.69
C PHE A 13 -5.20 -7.00 -6.26
N CYS A 14 -5.11 -8.01 -5.40
CA CYS A 14 -3.81 -8.59 -5.05
C CYS A 14 -3.07 -9.11 -6.29
N ALA A 15 -3.77 -9.86 -7.14
CA ALA A 15 -3.19 -10.38 -8.38
C ALA A 15 -2.83 -9.24 -9.35
N LEU A 16 -3.70 -8.24 -9.48
CA LEU A 16 -3.46 -7.09 -10.34
C LEU A 16 -2.16 -6.36 -9.97
N TRP A 17 -2.00 -6.03 -8.70
CA TRP A 17 -0.80 -5.32 -8.23
C TRP A 17 0.44 -6.20 -8.29
N SER A 18 0.32 -7.47 -7.94
CA SER A 18 1.44 -8.41 -7.99
C SER A 18 1.96 -8.56 -9.42
N ASN A 19 1.05 -8.71 -10.38
CA ASN A 19 1.42 -8.86 -11.79
C ASN A 19 2.01 -7.55 -12.33
N PHE A 20 1.37 -6.42 -12.05
CA PHE A 20 1.85 -5.13 -12.52
C PHE A 20 3.26 -4.82 -12.00
N ILE A 21 3.47 -4.97 -10.69
CA ILE A 21 4.75 -4.68 -10.06
C ILE A 21 5.80 -5.70 -10.52
N GLY A 22 5.42 -6.98 -10.61
CA GLY A 22 6.33 -8.03 -11.05
C GLY A 22 6.79 -7.86 -12.49
N GLU A 23 5.93 -7.37 -13.38
CA GLU A 23 6.31 -7.12 -14.78
C GLU A 23 7.14 -5.86 -14.94
N ARG A 24 6.75 -4.79 -14.23
CA ARG A 24 7.38 -3.48 -14.42
C ARG A 24 8.68 -3.30 -13.64
N TYR A 25 8.79 -3.92 -12.49
CA TYR A 25 9.90 -3.69 -11.57
C TYR A 25 10.61 -4.98 -11.13
N ALA A 26 10.57 -6.04 -11.94
CA ALA A 26 11.09 -7.37 -11.60
C ALA A 26 12.52 -7.34 -11.07
N ASP A 27 13.37 -6.46 -11.62
CA ASP A 27 14.78 -6.39 -11.27
C ASP A 27 15.07 -5.57 -10.01
N VAL A 28 14.11 -4.75 -9.55
CA VAL A 28 14.36 -3.78 -8.48
C VAL A 28 13.39 -3.89 -7.30
N ALA A 29 12.28 -4.63 -7.45
CA ALA A 29 11.28 -4.75 -6.41
C ALA A 29 10.72 -6.17 -6.32
N ARG A 30 10.36 -6.56 -5.09
CA ARG A 30 9.65 -7.80 -4.79
C ARG A 30 8.31 -7.45 -4.15
N VAL A 31 7.24 -8.06 -4.61
CA VAL A 31 5.91 -7.83 -4.08
C VAL A 31 5.44 -9.05 -3.29
N GLU A 32 4.84 -8.78 -2.12
CA GLU A 32 4.16 -9.76 -1.30
C GLU A 32 2.71 -9.30 -1.17
N ALA A 33 1.75 -10.14 -1.51
CA ALA A 33 0.34 -9.77 -1.48
C ALA A 33 -0.42 -10.70 -0.54
N TYR A 34 -1.25 -10.12 0.31
CA TYR A 34 -2.06 -10.83 1.29
C TYR A 34 -3.51 -10.44 1.12
N SER A 35 -4.38 -11.42 0.87
CA SER A 35 -5.82 -11.18 0.79
C SER A 35 -6.52 -11.28 2.14
N HIS A 36 -5.79 -11.70 3.18
CA HIS A 36 -6.28 -11.75 4.55
C HIS A 36 -5.37 -10.90 5.44
N PRO A 37 -5.90 -9.85 6.09
CA PRO A 37 -5.06 -8.95 6.89
C PRO A 37 -4.33 -9.66 8.04
N TYR A 38 -4.95 -10.68 8.64
CA TYR A 38 -4.31 -11.42 9.73
C TYR A 38 -3.07 -12.18 9.27
N ASP A 39 -3.04 -12.63 8.01
CA ASP A 39 -1.86 -13.30 7.46
C ASP A 39 -0.70 -12.31 7.23
N ALA A 40 -1.04 -11.05 7.00
CA ALA A 40 -0.05 -10.00 6.80
C ALA A 40 0.57 -9.50 8.11
N LEU A 41 -0.17 -9.52 9.21
CA LEU A 41 0.29 -8.94 10.49
C LEU A 41 1.69 -9.41 10.91
N PRO A 42 2.00 -10.72 10.91
CA PRO A 42 3.34 -11.17 11.33
C PRO A 42 4.45 -10.82 10.33
N LYS A 43 4.10 -10.33 9.16
CA LYS A 43 5.05 -9.96 8.10
C LYS A 43 5.39 -8.47 8.08
N ILE A 44 4.70 -7.67 8.90
CA ILE A 44 4.89 -6.22 8.92
C ILE A 44 6.09 -5.87 9.79
N ASP A 45 7.07 -5.18 9.21
CA ASP A 45 8.24 -4.68 9.94
C ASP A 45 8.85 -3.48 9.19
N ASP A 46 9.96 -2.97 9.71
CA ASP A 46 10.62 -1.78 9.18
C ASP A 46 11.41 -2.00 7.89
N THR A 47 11.43 -3.23 7.37
CA THR A 47 12.08 -3.52 6.08
C THR A 47 11.16 -3.23 4.89
N ILE A 48 9.90 -2.88 5.14
CA ILE A 48 8.94 -2.57 4.08
C ILE A 48 9.24 -1.20 3.47
N ASP A 49 9.46 -1.17 2.17
CA ASP A 49 9.69 0.08 1.43
C ASP A 49 8.39 0.75 1.01
N LEU A 50 7.34 -0.03 0.74
CA LEU A 50 6.01 0.49 0.43
C LEU A 50 4.96 -0.50 0.91
N LEU A 51 4.02 0.00 1.71
CA LEU A 51 2.87 -0.75 2.19
C LEU A 51 1.60 -0.18 1.56
N ILE A 52 0.85 -1.02 0.86
CA ILE A 52 -0.41 -0.65 0.22
C ILE A 52 -1.52 -1.37 0.99
N VAL A 53 -2.39 -0.62 1.66
CA VAL A 53 -3.43 -1.17 2.53
C VAL A 53 -4.80 -0.78 2.02
N ASP A 54 -5.68 -1.77 1.81
CA ASP A 54 -7.10 -1.52 1.56
C ASP A 54 -7.78 -1.13 2.87
N LEU A 55 -8.50 -0.02 2.83
CA LEU A 55 -9.22 0.48 4.00
C LEU A 55 -10.41 -0.41 4.38
N GLU A 56 -11.00 -1.09 3.41
CA GLU A 56 -12.24 -1.84 3.57
C GLU A 56 -11.99 -3.35 3.60
N MET A 57 -11.48 -3.85 4.73
CA MET A 57 -11.23 -5.28 4.89
C MET A 57 -12.18 -5.87 5.93
N PRO A 58 -12.89 -6.98 5.62
CA PRO A 58 -13.72 -7.65 6.59
C PRO A 58 -12.91 -8.12 7.80
N GLY A 59 -13.43 -7.88 8.99
CA GLY A 59 -12.79 -8.31 10.22
C GLY A 59 -11.61 -7.48 10.69
N MET A 60 -11.18 -6.47 9.92
CA MET A 60 -10.11 -5.56 10.35
C MET A 60 -10.30 -4.17 9.77
N ASP A 61 -10.23 -3.15 10.62
CA ASP A 61 -10.24 -1.76 10.21
C ASP A 61 -8.87 -1.42 9.59
N GLY A 62 -8.87 -0.94 8.34
CA GLY A 62 -7.64 -0.55 7.64
C GLY A 62 -6.87 0.54 8.37
N LYS A 63 -7.55 1.46 9.06
CA LYS A 63 -6.89 2.48 9.85
C LYS A 63 -6.10 1.87 11.02
N LYS A 64 -6.67 0.89 11.69
CA LYS A 64 -5.98 0.16 12.76
C LYS A 64 -4.79 -0.63 12.22
N PHE A 65 -4.91 -1.17 11.02
CA PHE A 65 -3.79 -1.84 10.36
C PHE A 65 -2.63 -0.87 10.11
N VAL A 66 -2.93 0.33 9.64
CA VAL A 66 -1.93 1.39 9.44
C VAL A 66 -1.25 1.75 10.76
N GLU A 67 -2.02 1.93 11.82
CA GLU A 67 -1.47 2.23 13.15
C GLU A 67 -0.52 1.11 13.63
N TYR A 68 -0.92 -0.13 13.43
CA TYR A 68 -0.08 -1.29 13.74
C TYR A 68 1.23 -1.26 12.95
N ALA A 69 1.14 -1.00 11.64
CA ALA A 69 2.33 -0.95 10.78
C ALA A 69 3.30 0.14 11.23
N ARG A 70 2.79 1.31 11.59
CA ARG A 70 3.63 2.40 12.09
C ARG A 70 4.31 2.04 13.40
N GLN A 71 3.63 1.34 14.29
CA GLN A 71 4.23 0.84 15.53
C GLN A 71 5.33 -0.17 15.27
N LYS A 72 5.25 -0.90 14.16
CA LYS A 72 6.27 -1.88 13.75
C LYS A 72 7.43 -1.25 12.99
N GLY A 73 7.44 0.07 12.83
CA GLY A 73 8.54 0.79 12.24
C GLY A 73 8.38 1.15 10.76
N VAL A 74 7.18 0.97 10.19
CA VAL A 74 6.90 1.42 8.82
C VAL A 74 6.59 2.92 8.85
N PRO A 75 7.42 3.78 8.23
CA PRO A 75 7.15 5.22 8.23
C PRO A 75 5.86 5.58 7.49
N ALA A 76 5.21 6.65 7.91
CA ALA A 76 4.02 7.15 7.21
C ALA A 76 4.28 7.41 5.73
N SER A 77 5.48 7.86 5.39
CA SER A 77 5.90 8.12 4.00
C SER A 77 6.02 6.85 3.15
N HIS A 78 5.90 5.66 3.74
CA HIS A 78 5.94 4.38 3.04
C HIS A 78 4.56 3.71 2.98
N ILE A 79 3.50 4.40 3.37
CA ILE A 79 2.16 3.82 3.44
C ILE A 79 1.21 4.51 2.47
N VAL A 80 0.56 3.72 1.62
CA VAL A 80 -0.52 4.16 0.73
C VAL A 80 -1.79 3.43 1.14
N VAL A 81 -2.87 4.17 1.34
CA VAL A 81 -4.17 3.59 1.66
C VAL A 81 -5.04 3.64 0.41
N THR A 82 -5.70 2.53 0.11
CA THR A 82 -6.62 2.45 -1.03
C THR A 82 -8.05 2.19 -0.53
N SER A 83 -9.03 2.62 -1.31
CA SER A 83 -10.43 2.37 -1.02
C SER A 83 -11.26 2.49 -2.29
N SER A 84 -12.44 1.86 -2.30
CA SER A 84 -13.44 2.07 -3.35
C SER A 84 -14.38 3.24 -3.04
N HIS A 85 -14.26 3.87 -1.86
CA HIS A 85 -15.05 5.04 -1.49
C HIS A 85 -14.44 6.34 -2.01
N SER A 86 -15.20 7.43 -1.93
CA SER A 86 -14.74 8.74 -2.39
C SER A 86 -13.54 9.22 -1.56
N SER A 87 -12.68 10.04 -2.20
CA SER A 87 -11.51 10.59 -1.53
C SER A 87 -11.86 11.51 -0.35
N GLU A 88 -13.05 12.16 -0.38
CA GLU A 88 -13.49 13.01 0.71
C GLU A 88 -13.70 12.21 2.00
N GLU A 89 -14.38 11.06 1.91
CA GLU A 89 -14.58 10.18 3.06
C GLU A 89 -13.24 9.67 3.60
N LEU A 90 -12.30 9.39 2.72
CA LEU A 90 -10.99 8.90 3.10
C LEU A 90 -10.17 9.96 3.83
N HIS A 91 -10.22 11.21 3.38
CA HIS A 91 -9.50 12.32 4.01
C HIS A 91 -10.03 12.63 5.41
N GLU A 92 -11.31 12.39 5.67
CA GLU A 92 -11.88 12.54 7.00
C GLU A 92 -11.34 11.48 7.97
N ARG A 93 -10.99 10.29 7.48
CA ARG A 93 -10.52 9.18 8.31
C ARG A 93 -9.02 9.24 8.58
N PHE A 94 -8.23 9.88 7.72
CA PHE A 94 -6.79 9.96 7.85
C PHE A 94 -6.33 11.41 7.93
N ARG A 95 -5.52 11.70 8.95
CA ARG A 95 -4.91 13.02 9.13
C ARG A 95 -3.69 13.15 8.22
N ILE A 96 -3.35 14.40 7.89
CA ILE A 96 -2.12 14.70 7.16
C ILE A 96 -0.92 14.12 7.94
N GLY A 97 -0.08 13.38 7.25
CA GLY A 97 1.11 12.78 7.83
C GLY A 97 0.96 11.36 8.36
N GLU A 98 -0.25 10.80 8.39
CA GLU A 98 -0.45 9.40 8.79
C GLU A 98 -0.06 8.42 7.67
N THR A 99 -0.22 8.85 6.43
CA THR A 99 0.15 8.05 5.25
C THR A 99 0.71 8.97 4.18
N ILE A 100 1.41 8.39 3.19
CA ILE A 100 1.91 9.16 2.05
C ILE A 100 0.79 9.57 1.11
N ALA A 101 -0.22 8.73 0.95
CA ALA A 101 -1.33 9.00 0.04
C ALA A 101 -2.56 8.19 0.40
N VAL A 102 -3.71 8.72 0.03
CA VAL A 102 -5.01 8.04 0.11
C VAL A 102 -5.55 7.99 -1.31
N ILE A 103 -5.76 6.79 -1.85
CA ILE A 103 -6.08 6.57 -3.25
C ILE A 103 -7.44 5.89 -3.39
N ASN A 104 -8.32 6.46 -4.22
CA ASN A 104 -9.53 5.77 -4.64
C ASN A 104 -9.17 4.80 -5.78
N LYS A 105 -9.23 3.49 -5.50
CA LYS A 105 -8.81 2.47 -6.45
C LYS A 105 -9.71 2.30 -7.66
N THR A 106 -10.87 2.98 -7.68
CA THR A 106 -11.80 2.98 -8.82
C THR A 106 -11.68 4.21 -9.70
N ASP A 107 -10.90 5.22 -9.30
CA ASP A 107 -10.71 6.47 -10.05
C ASP A 107 -9.42 6.39 -10.86
N PRO A 108 -9.49 6.38 -12.23
CA PRO A 108 -8.29 6.27 -13.07
C PRO A 108 -7.26 7.38 -12.83
N ARG A 109 -7.71 8.60 -12.48
CA ARG A 109 -6.79 9.71 -12.22
C ARG A 109 -5.97 9.49 -10.95
N GLN A 110 -6.58 8.90 -9.93
CA GLN A 110 -5.88 8.57 -8.69
C GLN A 110 -4.97 7.35 -8.87
N GLN A 111 -5.32 6.43 -9.75
CA GLN A 111 -4.43 5.33 -10.12
C GLN A 111 -3.15 5.85 -10.77
N GLU A 112 -3.24 6.86 -11.64
CA GLU A 112 -2.05 7.49 -12.22
C GLU A 112 -1.17 8.11 -11.15
N ALA A 113 -1.76 8.82 -10.18
CA ALA A 113 -1.02 9.38 -9.06
C ALA A 113 -0.33 8.29 -8.24
N PHE A 114 -1.02 7.17 -8.02
CA PHE A 114 -0.44 6.02 -7.33
C PHE A 114 0.77 5.45 -8.08
N LEU A 115 0.67 5.33 -9.41
CA LEU A 115 1.79 4.84 -10.21
C LEU A 115 3.00 5.75 -10.12
N MET A 116 2.81 7.06 -10.04
CA MET A 116 3.90 8.01 -9.84
C MET A 116 4.57 7.82 -8.47
N ILE A 117 3.79 7.60 -7.43
CA ILE A 117 4.30 7.32 -6.09
C ILE A 117 5.10 6.02 -6.09
N LEU A 118 4.55 4.98 -6.68
CA LEU A 118 5.20 3.68 -6.80
C LEU A 118 6.54 3.79 -7.51
N ASP A 119 6.56 4.47 -8.66
CA ASP A 119 7.78 4.67 -9.43
C ASP A 119 8.83 5.44 -8.62
N SER A 120 8.42 6.50 -7.92
CA SER A 120 9.29 7.30 -7.06
C SER A 120 9.91 6.45 -5.95
N VAL A 121 9.13 5.64 -5.26
CA VAL A 121 9.61 4.79 -4.17
C VAL A 121 10.59 3.74 -4.70
N VAL A 122 10.24 3.06 -5.80
CA VAL A 122 11.07 1.98 -6.35
C VAL A 122 12.39 2.52 -6.91
N ARG A 123 12.36 3.65 -7.61
CA ARG A 123 13.55 4.18 -8.29
C ARG A 123 14.47 4.97 -7.37
N ARG A 124 13.96 5.52 -6.27
CA ARG A 124 14.73 6.41 -5.39
C ARG A 124 16.02 5.80 -4.87
N LYS A 125 16.00 4.51 -4.51
CA LYS A 125 17.20 3.84 -4.00
C LYS A 125 18.13 3.34 -5.10
N ALA A 126 17.67 3.20 -6.33
CA ALA A 126 18.52 2.81 -7.44
C ALA A 126 19.56 3.90 -7.78
N GLU A 127 19.25 5.14 -7.39
CA GLU A 127 20.12 6.30 -7.62
C GLU A 127 21.04 6.61 -6.44
N GLY A 128 20.74 6.03 -5.29
CA GLY A 128 21.50 6.23 -4.06
C GLY A 128 22.31 5.02 -3.71
#